data_bca02980b352ee85be7e108934977cd4
#
_entry.id   bca02980b352ee85be7e108934977cd4
#
_cell.length_a   1.000
_cell.length_b   1.000
_cell.length_c   1.000
_cell.angle_alpha   90.00
_cell.angle_beta   90.00
_cell.angle_gamma   90.00
#
_symmetry.space_group_name_H-M   'P 1'
#
loop_
_entity.id
_entity.type
_entity.pdbx_description
1 polymer ?
#
loop_
_entity_poly.entity_id
_entity_poly.type
_entity_poly.pdbx_seq_one_letter_code
_entity_poly.pdbx_strand_id
1 'polypeptide(L)'
;MAIKVLDNNYLAITFLISLAIQSLAFLVSYTLQFDKITDFSGGSNFFILALITLVYGQTFLSRNWIASLAVMLWAIRLAGFLLFRVLKRGKDDRFDEMRSNFFRFGAFWLFQLMWVWIVSLPVTVLNSPNISALSTEPIVFGSGSDAKFQWKARTKGQPGLPVCRTGVWKWSRHPNYFGEILLWWGIWLMTIESANNPGIRDDSRRLLHATVISPIFITILLLFLSGLPTAEKPVQQSLFVKSYKSKLVKNIPQSPLQEGEEDIEPEQEDLWEQYQTYLDQTSILFPIPNKLYQSIPKSLKTTLLLDWSIYRFDENSLQAQKLIKDIEEDRHE
;
A
#
# COMPACT_ATOMS: atom_id res chain seq x y z
N MET A 1 -27.30 13.13 20.91
CA MET A 1 -27.85 11.75 20.86
C MET A 1 -27.58 11.19 19.47
N ALA A 2 -26.95 10.02 19.35
CA ALA A 2 -26.61 9.46 18.04
C ALA A 2 -27.86 9.31 17.15
N ILE A 3 -27.71 9.64 15.88
CA ILE A 3 -28.80 9.57 14.91
C ILE A 3 -28.85 8.15 14.33
N LYS A 4 -29.95 7.45 14.55
CA LYS A 4 -30.16 6.14 13.94
C LYS A 4 -30.50 6.31 12.44
N VAL A 5 -29.72 5.64 11.57
CA VAL A 5 -29.95 5.64 10.12
C VAL A 5 -29.90 4.20 9.63
N LEU A 6 -31.03 3.69 9.14
CA LEU A 6 -31.27 2.33 8.66
C LEU A 6 -31.06 1.25 9.73
N ASP A 7 -29.88 1.15 10.31
CA ASP A 7 -29.56 0.20 11.39
C ASP A 7 -28.81 0.91 12.54
N ASN A 8 -28.66 0.21 13.66
CA ASN A 8 -28.02 0.75 14.87
C ASN A 8 -26.50 0.68 14.85
N ASN A 9 -25.90 0.08 13.82
CA ASN A 9 -24.45 -0.16 13.71
C ASN A 9 -23.83 0.55 12.49
N TYR A 10 -24.62 1.32 11.74
CA TYR A 10 -24.24 2.03 10.51
C TYR A 10 -23.71 1.13 9.38
N LEU A 11 -23.94 -0.18 9.44
CA LEU A 11 -23.46 -1.12 8.42
C LEU A 11 -24.18 -0.92 7.09
N ALA A 12 -25.52 -0.82 7.12
CA ALA A 12 -26.32 -0.65 5.91
C ALA A 12 -26.06 0.71 5.24
N ILE A 13 -26.07 1.80 6.00
CA ILE A 13 -25.87 3.13 5.42
C ILE A 13 -24.47 3.29 4.84
N THR A 14 -23.42 2.80 5.52
CA THR A 14 -22.05 2.88 4.99
C THR A 14 -21.84 2.00 3.78
N PHE A 15 -22.49 0.81 3.72
CA PHE A 15 -22.50 -0.02 2.52
C PHE A 15 -23.16 0.70 1.34
N LEU A 16 -24.35 1.28 1.54
CA LEU A 16 -25.09 1.99 0.48
C LEU A 16 -24.35 3.23 -0.01
N ILE A 17 -23.71 4.00 0.88
CA ILE A 17 -22.89 5.14 0.49
C ILE A 17 -21.71 4.67 -0.36
N SER A 18 -20.99 3.62 0.09
CA SER A 18 -19.89 3.05 -0.68
C SER A 18 -20.36 2.51 -2.03
N LEU A 19 -21.49 1.81 -2.06
CA LEU A 19 -22.08 1.30 -3.30
C LEU A 19 -22.41 2.44 -4.28
N ALA A 20 -23.02 3.52 -3.79
CA ALA A 20 -23.36 4.68 -4.62
C ALA A 20 -22.10 5.35 -5.19
N ILE A 21 -21.08 5.61 -4.35
CA ILE A 21 -19.84 6.24 -4.78
C ILE A 21 -19.11 5.37 -5.81
N GLN A 22 -18.94 4.06 -5.52
CA GLN A 22 -18.22 3.15 -6.39
C GLN A 22 -18.95 2.88 -7.71
N SER A 23 -20.29 2.76 -7.67
CA SER A 23 -21.11 2.59 -8.88
C SER A 23 -21.07 3.82 -9.78
N LEU A 24 -21.15 5.03 -9.19
CA LEU A 24 -21.05 6.27 -9.96
C LEU A 24 -19.65 6.43 -10.59
N ALA A 25 -18.62 6.18 -9.81
CA ALA A 25 -17.24 6.27 -10.30
C ALA A 25 -16.95 5.19 -11.37
N PHE A 26 -17.47 3.96 -11.21
CA PHE A 26 -17.43 2.92 -12.24
C PHE A 26 -18.11 3.38 -13.54
N LEU A 27 -19.34 3.92 -13.43
CA LEU A 27 -20.09 4.39 -14.60
C LEU A 27 -19.30 5.46 -15.36
N VAL A 28 -18.76 6.45 -14.67
CA VAL A 28 -17.92 7.51 -15.27
C VAL A 28 -16.65 6.93 -15.89
N SER A 29 -15.94 6.06 -15.17
CA SER A 29 -14.71 5.46 -15.65
C SER A 29 -14.91 4.56 -16.87
N TYR A 30 -15.99 3.77 -16.87
CA TYR A 30 -16.31 2.86 -17.96
C TYR A 30 -16.80 3.61 -19.22
N THR A 31 -17.72 4.58 -19.05
CA THR A 31 -18.29 5.32 -20.19
C THR A 31 -17.29 6.26 -20.85
N LEU A 32 -16.49 6.97 -20.03
CA LEU A 32 -15.51 7.93 -20.53
C LEU A 32 -14.13 7.29 -20.79
N GLN A 33 -13.98 5.99 -20.54
CA GLN A 33 -12.69 5.29 -20.60
C GLN A 33 -11.60 6.01 -19.79
N PHE A 34 -11.99 6.56 -18.63
CA PHE A 34 -11.18 7.43 -17.79
C PHE A 34 -10.92 6.76 -16.43
N ASP A 35 -9.75 6.16 -16.29
CA ASP A 35 -9.33 5.37 -15.14
C ASP A 35 -8.69 6.17 -13.99
N LYS A 36 -8.42 7.47 -14.22
CA LYS A 36 -7.67 8.31 -13.25
C LYS A 36 -8.40 8.54 -11.92
N ILE A 37 -9.74 8.41 -11.90
CA ILE A 37 -10.54 8.58 -10.69
C ILE A 37 -10.63 7.31 -9.84
N THR A 38 -10.20 6.17 -10.37
CA THR A 38 -10.38 4.85 -9.74
C THR A 38 -9.80 4.80 -8.33
N ASP A 39 -8.50 5.02 -8.23
CA ASP A 39 -7.78 5.00 -6.96
C ASP A 39 -8.20 6.17 -6.05
N PHE A 40 -8.48 7.35 -6.62
CA PHE A 40 -8.93 8.52 -5.88
C PHE A 40 -10.30 8.31 -5.23
N SER A 41 -11.25 7.69 -5.95
CA SER A 41 -12.59 7.40 -5.41
C SER A 41 -12.53 6.43 -4.24
N GLY A 42 -11.67 5.41 -4.31
CA GLY A 42 -11.45 4.48 -3.20
C GLY A 42 -10.93 5.18 -1.94
N GLY A 43 -9.87 5.97 -2.07
CA GLY A 43 -9.31 6.73 -0.96
C GLY A 43 -10.28 7.76 -0.36
N SER A 44 -10.99 8.51 -1.21
CA SER A 44 -11.98 9.51 -0.78
C SER A 44 -13.17 8.89 -0.06
N ASN A 45 -13.57 7.68 -0.42
CA ASN A 45 -14.68 6.98 0.22
C ASN A 45 -14.40 6.70 1.71
N PHE A 46 -13.18 6.33 2.09
CA PHE A 46 -12.79 6.18 3.51
C PHE A 46 -12.99 7.48 4.30
N PHE A 47 -12.61 8.62 3.72
CA PHE A 47 -12.81 9.92 4.35
C PHE A 47 -14.29 10.20 4.58
N ILE A 48 -15.11 9.98 3.57
CA ILE A 48 -16.57 10.21 3.62
C ILE A 48 -17.21 9.33 4.69
N LEU A 49 -16.88 8.03 4.73
CA LEU A 49 -17.45 7.12 5.72
C LEU A 49 -17.05 7.50 7.16
N ALA A 50 -15.78 7.84 7.40
CA ALA A 50 -15.32 8.27 8.72
C ALA A 50 -15.99 9.57 9.15
N LEU A 51 -16.15 10.55 8.25
CA LEU A 51 -16.81 11.82 8.53
C LEU A 51 -18.29 11.65 8.83
N ILE A 52 -19.03 10.95 7.96
CA ILE A 52 -20.48 10.76 8.11
C ILE A 52 -20.80 9.99 9.39
N THR A 53 -20.06 8.91 9.68
CA THR A 53 -20.31 8.12 10.90
C THR A 53 -19.98 8.90 12.15
N LEU A 54 -18.93 9.74 12.15
CA LEU A 54 -18.61 10.61 13.27
C LEU A 54 -19.71 11.67 13.50
N VAL A 55 -20.19 12.32 12.43
CA VAL A 55 -21.24 13.33 12.52
C VAL A 55 -22.55 12.71 13.00
N TYR A 56 -22.95 11.57 12.47
CA TYR A 56 -24.19 10.90 12.89
C TYR A 56 -24.08 10.29 14.30
N GLY A 57 -22.89 9.87 14.70
CA GLY A 57 -22.62 9.36 16.06
C GLY A 57 -22.81 10.40 17.14
N GLN A 58 -22.74 11.69 16.81
CA GLN A 58 -22.92 12.84 17.73
C GLN A 58 -22.23 12.63 19.08
N THR A 59 -21.01 12.10 19.04
CA THR A 59 -20.24 11.73 20.22
C THR A 59 -19.13 12.74 20.48
N PHE A 60 -18.87 13.01 21.77
CA PHE A 60 -17.74 13.84 22.21
C PHE A 60 -16.59 13.00 22.80
N LEU A 61 -16.66 11.67 22.71
CA LEU A 61 -15.63 10.78 23.23
C LEU A 61 -14.34 10.90 22.42
N SER A 62 -13.22 11.13 23.09
CA SER A 62 -11.91 11.33 22.47
C SER A 62 -11.51 10.19 21.54
N ARG A 63 -11.81 8.94 21.90
CA ARG A 63 -11.50 7.77 21.07
C ARG A 63 -12.16 7.81 19.69
N ASN A 64 -13.45 8.22 19.62
CA ASN A 64 -14.20 8.32 18.35
C ASN A 64 -13.59 9.40 17.44
N TRP A 65 -13.24 10.56 18.03
CA TRP A 65 -12.57 11.64 17.33
C TRP A 65 -11.18 11.22 16.85
N ILE A 66 -10.36 10.61 17.73
CA ILE A 66 -9.00 10.18 17.39
C ILE A 66 -9.03 9.13 16.27
N ALA A 67 -9.88 8.10 16.37
CA ALA A 67 -10.00 7.07 15.35
C ALA A 67 -10.48 7.64 14.01
N SER A 68 -11.54 8.47 14.03
CA SER A 68 -12.09 9.07 12.81
C SER A 68 -11.11 10.04 12.16
N LEU A 69 -10.44 10.91 12.94
CA LEU A 69 -9.42 11.83 12.43
C LEU A 69 -8.21 11.08 11.85
N ALA A 70 -7.75 10.00 12.51
CA ALA A 70 -6.67 9.17 12.01
C ALA A 70 -7.01 8.55 10.65
N VAL A 71 -8.24 8.02 10.48
CA VAL A 71 -8.72 7.49 9.19
C VAL A 71 -8.84 8.61 8.15
N MET A 72 -9.40 9.77 8.51
CA MET A 72 -9.54 10.90 7.57
C MET A 72 -8.18 11.41 7.08
N LEU A 73 -7.21 11.59 7.98
CA LEU A 73 -5.85 12.02 7.62
C LEU A 73 -5.14 10.97 6.74
N TRP A 74 -5.28 9.69 7.08
CA TRP A 74 -4.76 8.62 6.26
C TRP A 74 -5.40 8.59 4.87
N ALA A 75 -6.72 8.76 4.79
CA ALA A 75 -7.47 8.79 3.54
C ALA A 75 -7.07 9.97 2.64
N ILE A 76 -6.90 11.17 3.20
CA ILE A 76 -6.39 12.35 2.48
C ILE A 76 -5.00 12.07 1.91
N ARG A 77 -4.10 11.51 2.74
CA ARG A 77 -2.76 11.14 2.29
C ARG A 77 -2.81 10.12 1.16
N LEU A 78 -3.62 9.06 1.30
CA LEU A 78 -3.76 8.00 0.30
C LEU A 78 -4.33 8.55 -1.00
N ALA A 79 -5.50 9.17 -0.95
CA ALA A 79 -6.19 9.73 -2.13
C ALA A 79 -5.32 10.79 -2.83
N GLY A 80 -4.70 11.69 -2.07
CA GLY A 80 -3.82 12.73 -2.60
C GLY A 80 -2.57 12.16 -3.27
N PHE A 81 -1.95 11.14 -2.66
CA PHE A 81 -0.80 10.46 -3.26
C PHE A 81 -1.17 9.74 -4.56
N LEU A 82 -2.27 8.99 -4.56
CA LEU A 82 -2.73 8.24 -5.72
C LEU A 82 -3.11 9.18 -6.87
N LEU A 83 -3.82 10.26 -6.58
CA LEU A 83 -4.14 11.30 -7.55
C LEU A 83 -2.88 11.94 -8.14
N PHE A 84 -1.94 12.36 -7.28
CA PHE A 84 -0.66 12.92 -7.74
C PHE A 84 0.10 11.94 -8.64
N ARG A 85 0.15 10.66 -8.26
CA ARG A 85 0.80 9.60 -9.05
C ARG A 85 0.22 9.50 -10.45
N VAL A 86 -1.11 9.45 -10.56
CA VAL A 86 -1.79 9.30 -11.86
C VAL A 86 -1.64 10.57 -12.70
N LEU A 87 -1.78 11.76 -12.13
CA LEU A 87 -1.57 13.03 -12.85
C LEU A 87 -0.14 13.15 -13.39
N LYS A 88 0.86 12.66 -12.63
CA LYS A 88 2.27 12.70 -13.07
C LYS A 88 2.61 11.68 -14.15
N ARG A 89 2.01 10.48 -14.11
CA ARG A 89 2.24 9.42 -15.10
C ARG A 89 1.42 9.61 -16.38
N GLY A 90 0.31 10.32 -16.30
CA GLY A 90 -0.62 10.58 -17.39
C GLY A 90 -1.63 9.46 -17.66
N LYS A 91 -1.26 8.19 -17.40
CA LYS A 91 -2.12 7.00 -17.53
C LYS A 91 -1.78 5.96 -16.45
N ASP A 92 -2.67 5.01 -16.25
CA ASP A 92 -2.44 3.84 -15.39
C ASP A 92 -2.54 2.55 -16.23
N ASP A 93 -1.38 2.02 -16.60
CA ASP A 93 -1.25 0.85 -17.48
C ASP A 93 -1.96 -0.41 -16.93
N ARG A 94 -2.24 -0.45 -15.63
CA ARG A 94 -2.96 -1.58 -14.99
C ARG A 94 -4.37 -1.79 -15.55
N PHE A 95 -4.98 -0.72 -16.06
CA PHE A 95 -6.36 -0.73 -16.54
C PHE A 95 -6.50 -0.83 -18.05
N ASP A 96 -5.41 -0.74 -18.84
CA ASP A 96 -5.45 -0.70 -20.30
C ASP A 96 -6.19 -1.90 -20.92
N GLU A 97 -5.94 -3.12 -20.43
CA GLU A 97 -6.63 -4.32 -20.88
C GLU A 97 -7.97 -4.56 -20.14
N MET A 98 -8.12 -4.03 -18.95
CA MET A 98 -9.27 -4.32 -18.07
C MET A 98 -10.45 -3.42 -18.37
N ARG A 99 -10.23 -2.13 -18.67
CA ARG A 99 -11.27 -1.12 -18.84
C ARG A 99 -12.16 -1.37 -20.06
N SER A 100 -11.68 -2.09 -21.09
CA SER A 100 -12.47 -2.48 -22.25
C SER A 100 -13.46 -3.61 -21.96
N ASN A 101 -13.25 -4.39 -20.90
CA ASN A 101 -14.09 -5.52 -20.53
C ASN A 101 -14.96 -5.18 -19.33
N PHE A 102 -16.28 -5.04 -19.56
CA PHE A 102 -17.25 -4.67 -18.52
C PHE A 102 -17.18 -5.55 -17.27
N PHE A 103 -17.12 -6.87 -17.44
CA PHE A 103 -17.13 -7.80 -16.30
C PHE A 103 -15.82 -7.76 -15.49
N ARG A 104 -14.67 -7.69 -16.16
CA ARG A 104 -13.36 -7.59 -15.48
C ARG A 104 -13.24 -6.27 -14.73
N PHE A 105 -13.63 -5.18 -15.36
CA PHE A 105 -13.57 -3.86 -14.74
C PHE A 105 -14.62 -3.72 -13.63
N GLY A 106 -15.84 -4.26 -13.81
CA GLY A 106 -16.86 -4.33 -12.77
C GLY A 106 -16.42 -5.16 -11.56
N ALA A 107 -15.76 -6.28 -11.76
CA ALA A 107 -15.21 -7.10 -10.67
C ALA A 107 -14.14 -6.34 -9.85
N PHE A 108 -13.29 -5.55 -10.50
CA PHE A 108 -12.33 -4.68 -9.81
C PHE A 108 -13.07 -3.65 -8.92
N TRP A 109 -14.13 -3.00 -9.42
CA TRP A 109 -14.89 -2.02 -8.66
C TRP A 109 -15.68 -2.66 -7.51
N LEU A 110 -16.19 -3.86 -7.70
CA LEU A 110 -16.81 -4.64 -6.62
C LEU A 110 -15.79 -4.99 -5.53
N PHE A 111 -14.59 -5.41 -5.91
CA PHE A 111 -13.51 -5.65 -4.95
C PHE A 111 -13.11 -4.37 -4.20
N GLN A 112 -13.05 -3.23 -4.88
CA GLN A 112 -12.76 -1.94 -4.26
C GLN A 112 -13.87 -1.50 -3.29
N LEU A 113 -15.14 -1.73 -3.63
CA LEU A 113 -16.27 -1.53 -2.72
C LEU A 113 -16.09 -2.35 -1.43
N MET A 114 -15.83 -3.64 -1.57
CA MET A 114 -15.63 -4.55 -0.43
C MET A 114 -14.41 -4.15 0.40
N TRP A 115 -13.31 -3.78 -0.24
CA TRP A 115 -12.12 -3.28 0.44
C TRP A 115 -12.45 -2.07 1.31
N VAL A 116 -13.05 -1.03 0.75
CA VAL A 116 -13.39 0.19 1.50
C VAL A 116 -14.33 -0.12 2.66
N TRP A 117 -15.40 -0.87 2.40
CA TRP A 117 -16.41 -1.14 3.41
C TRP A 117 -15.86 -2.01 4.55
N ILE A 118 -15.19 -3.12 4.27
CA ILE A 118 -14.61 -4.02 5.28
C ILE A 118 -13.56 -3.29 6.12
N VAL A 119 -12.66 -2.56 5.48
CA VAL A 119 -11.58 -1.87 6.20
C VAL A 119 -12.12 -0.74 7.07
N SER A 120 -13.23 -0.09 6.69
CA SER A 120 -13.89 0.95 7.49
C SER A 120 -14.69 0.42 8.69
N LEU A 121 -14.95 -0.88 8.81
CA LEU A 121 -15.83 -1.45 9.86
C LEU A 121 -15.48 -1.00 11.30
N PRO A 122 -14.21 -0.98 11.75
CA PRO A 122 -13.91 -0.59 13.13
C PRO A 122 -14.41 0.82 13.45
N VAL A 123 -14.09 1.82 12.61
CA VAL A 123 -14.52 3.20 12.85
C VAL A 123 -16.02 3.39 12.66
N THR A 124 -16.64 2.66 11.72
CA THR A 124 -18.08 2.65 11.48
C THR A 124 -18.83 2.18 12.72
N VAL A 125 -18.46 1.02 13.25
CA VAL A 125 -19.11 0.42 14.43
C VAL A 125 -18.82 1.24 15.69
N LEU A 126 -17.59 1.76 15.83
CA LEU A 126 -17.21 2.62 16.96
C LEU A 126 -18.09 3.86 17.07
N ASN A 127 -18.42 4.48 15.93
CA ASN A 127 -19.25 5.69 15.85
C ASN A 127 -20.75 5.41 15.89
N SER A 128 -21.16 4.16 15.85
CA SER A 128 -22.57 3.77 15.76
C SER A 128 -23.38 4.08 17.04
N PRO A 129 -24.71 4.22 16.95
CA PRO A 129 -25.59 4.53 18.10
C PRO A 129 -25.43 3.57 19.28
N ASN A 130 -25.17 2.29 19.01
CA ASN A 130 -25.02 1.28 20.05
C ASN A 130 -23.74 1.45 20.89
N ILE A 131 -22.72 2.12 20.34
CA ILE A 131 -21.38 2.22 20.96
C ILE A 131 -21.05 3.65 21.36
N SER A 132 -21.36 4.65 20.51
CA SER A 132 -20.98 6.05 20.73
C SER A 132 -21.61 6.69 21.96
N ALA A 133 -22.73 6.15 22.45
CA ALA A 133 -23.40 6.62 23.65
C ALA A 133 -22.76 6.10 24.97
N LEU A 134 -21.85 5.12 24.88
CA LEU A 134 -21.24 4.49 26.07
C LEU A 134 -20.00 5.28 26.48
N SER A 135 -20.00 5.82 27.69
CA SER A 135 -18.80 6.46 28.28
C SER A 135 -17.76 5.39 28.62
N THR A 136 -16.51 5.61 28.21
CA THR A 136 -15.33 4.81 28.60
C THR A 136 -14.21 5.75 28.99
N GLU A 137 -13.31 5.28 29.87
CA GLU A 137 -12.11 6.01 30.25
C GLU A 137 -11.27 6.41 29.03
N PRO A 138 -10.60 7.58 29.06
CA PRO A 138 -9.77 8.02 27.96
C PRO A 138 -8.56 7.09 27.79
N ILE A 139 -8.37 6.61 26.56
CA ILE A 139 -7.16 5.86 26.21
C ILE A 139 -6.00 6.83 26.08
N VAL A 140 -4.95 6.62 26.90
CA VAL A 140 -3.70 7.38 26.77
C VAL A 140 -2.86 6.78 25.64
N PHE A 141 -2.84 7.45 24.49
CA PHE A 141 -1.91 7.10 23.41
C PHE A 141 -0.55 7.74 23.65
N GLY A 142 0.49 6.91 23.67
CA GLY A 142 1.85 7.38 23.47
C GLY A 142 1.97 7.96 22.06
N SER A 143 2.39 9.21 21.94
CA SER A 143 2.61 9.92 20.69
C SER A 143 3.66 9.20 19.84
N GLY A 144 3.21 8.35 18.93
CA GLY A 144 4.05 7.62 17.97
C GLY A 144 4.16 8.38 16.65
N SER A 145 5.25 9.12 16.52
CA SER A 145 5.99 9.43 15.31
C SER A 145 5.35 10.22 14.17
N ASP A 146 5.84 11.43 14.05
CA ASP A 146 5.98 12.19 12.81
C ASP A 146 6.69 11.38 11.71
N ALA A 147 5.96 10.61 10.93
CA ALA A 147 6.43 10.14 9.65
C ALA A 147 6.43 11.32 8.67
N LYS A 148 7.46 12.16 8.74
CA LYS A 148 7.69 13.22 7.75
C LYS A 148 7.82 12.61 6.38
N PHE A 149 6.79 12.82 5.59
CA PHE A 149 6.70 12.44 4.20
C PHE A 149 7.69 13.27 3.37
N GLN A 150 8.92 12.77 3.22
CA GLN A 150 9.88 13.29 2.25
C GLN A 150 9.82 12.42 0.99
N TRP A 151 8.86 12.76 0.11
CA TRP A 151 8.76 12.18 -1.20
C TRP A 151 9.83 12.76 -2.14
N LYS A 152 10.66 11.86 -2.68
CA LYS A 152 11.24 11.78 -4.04
C LYS A 152 11.41 13.08 -4.87
N ALA A 153 12.01 14.12 -4.34
CA ALA A 153 12.45 15.25 -5.16
C ALA A 153 13.94 15.16 -5.58
N ARG A 154 14.69 14.10 -5.18
CA ARG A 154 16.17 14.08 -5.28
C ARG A 154 16.79 12.97 -6.12
N THR A 155 16.05 12.22 -6.91
CA THR A 155 16.66 11.17 -7.76
C THR A 155 16.66 11.50 -9.25
N LYS A 156 16.67 12.78 -9.64
CA LYS A 156 17.05 13.18 -10.99
C LYS A 156 18.55 13.45 -11.00
N GLY A 157 19.32 12.53 -11.58
CA GLY A 157 20.70 12.79 -11.96
C GLY A 157 21.80 12.27 -11.05
N GLN A 158 21.55 11.34 -10.10
CA GLN A 158 22.63 10.63 -9.43
C GLN A 158 22.82 9.25 -10.06
N PRO A 159 24.06 8.87 -10.45
CA PRO A 159 24.39 7.49 -10.83
C PRO A 159 24.24 6.62 -9.56
N GLY A 160 23.42 5.58 -9.64
CA GLY A 160 23.21 4.65 -8.54
C GLY A 160 21.82 4.01 -8.54
N LEU A 161 21.59 3.10 -7.61
CA LEU A 161 20.33 2.39 -7.47
C LEU A 161 19.14 3.35 -7.30
N PRO A 162 18.05 3.17 -8.04
CA PRO A 162 16.84 4.02 -7.95
C PRO A 162 15.98 3.67 -6.73
N VAL A 163 16.60 3.59 -5.54
CA VAL A 163 15.94 3.28 -4.28
C VAL A 163 16.01 4.46 -3.31
N CYS A 164 14.94 4.67 -2.55
CA CYS A 164 14.93 5.69 -1.50
C CYS A 164 15.67 5.18 -0.27
N ARG A 165 16.73 5.88 0.15
CA ARG A 165 17.54 5.54 1.34
C ARG A 165 17.51 6.63 2.41
N THR A 166 16.43 7.44 2.46
CA THR A 166 16.30 8.54 3.42
C THR A 166 15.21 8.27 4.47
N GLY A 167 15.39 8.77 5.69
CA GLY A 167 14.44 8.56 6.79
C GLY A 167 14.23 7.08 7.10
N VAL A 168 12.98 6.68 7.31
CA VAL A 168 12.61 5.27 7.60
C VAL A 168 12.84 4.33 6.42
N TRP A 169 12.91 4.84 5.19
CA TRP A 169 13.22 4.07 3.98
C TRP A 169 14.64 3.49 3.95
N LYS A 170 15.53 3.98 4.78
CA LYS A 170 16.85 3.35 4.96
C LYS A 170 16.78 2.04 5.74
N TRP A 171 15.71 1.81 6.50
CA TRP A 171 15.55 0.66 7.41
C TRP A 171 14.50 -0.34 6.94
N SER A 172 13.62 0.08 6.03
CA SER A 172 12.59 -0.77 5.44
C SER A 172 12.39 -0.41 3.97
N ARG A 173 12.14 -1.41 3.14
CA ARG A 173 11.80 -1.23 1.72
C ARG A 173 10.37 -0.69 1.55
N HIS A 174 9.46 -1.06 2.47
CA HIS A 174 8.05 -0.67 2.44
C HIS A 174 7.54 -0.17 3.79
N PRO A 175 8.12 0.91 4.36
CA PRO A 175 7.69 1.45 5.65
C PRO A 175 6.28 2.04 5.59
N ASN A 176 5.79 2.40 4.41
CA ASN A 176 4.41 2.85 4.18
C ASN A 176 3.40 1.72 4.42
N TYR A 177 3.69 0.48 3.97
CA TYR A 177 2.81 -0.68 4.23
C TYR A 177 2.84 -1.08 5.69
N PHE A 178 4.00 -1.04 6.33
CA PHE A 178 4.10 -1.25 7.78
C PHE A 178 3.24 -0.25 8.55
N GLY A 179 3.35 1.04 8.23
CA GLY A 179 2.56 2.10 8.87
C GLY A 179 1.06 1.93 8.63
N GLU A 180 0.64 1.47 7.46
CA GLU A 180 -0.75 1.23 7.13
C GLU A 180 -1.33 0.04 7.93
N ILE A 181 -0.62 -1.08 7.99
CA ILE A 181 -0.99 -2.24 8.80
C ILE A 181 -1.11 -1.82 10.28
N LEU A 182 -0.10 -1.12 10.80
CA LEU A 182 -0.08 -0.67 12.19
C LEU A 182 -1.24 0.27 12.50
N LEU A 183 -1.59 1.18 11.59
CA LEU A 183 -2.72 2.09 11.75
C LEU A 183 -4.04 1.32 11.95
N TRP A 184 -4.33 0.37 11.08
CA TRP A 184 -5.61 -0.36 11.12
C TRP A 184 -5.70 -1.32 12.31
N TRP A 185 -4.60 -1.95 12.71
CA TRP A 185 -4.53 -2.69 13.98
C TRP A 185 -4.74 -1.77 15.19
N GLY A 186 -4.14 -0.57 15.18
CA GLY A 186 -4.34 0.42 16.24
C GLY A 186 -5.78 0.91 16.34
N ILE A 187 -6.43 1.19 15.22
CA ILE A 187 -7.86 1.58 15.18
C ILE A 187 -8.74 0.45 15.72
N TRP A 188 -8.46 -0.80 15.33
CA TRP A 188 -9.21 -1.93 15.85
C TRP A 188 -9.01 -2.12 17.37
N LEU A 189 -7.80 -1.97 17.88
CA LEU A 189 -7.53 -2.03 19.33
C LEU A 189 -8.29 -0.94 20.09
N MET A 190 -8.36 0.27 19.57
CA MET A 190 -9.20 1.33 20.15
C MET A 190 -10.69 0.97 20.12
N THR A 191 -11.13 0.31 19.07
CA THR A 191 -12.54 -0.09 18.88
C THR A 191 -12.91 -1.20 19.86
N ILE A 192 -12.06 -2.23 20.00
CA ILE A 192 -12.34 -3.39 20.86
C ILE A 192 -12.36 -3.03 22.36
N GLU A 193 -11.62 -2.00 22.77
CA GLU A 193 -11.67 -1.50 24.15
C GLU A 193 -13.10 -1.13 24.58
N SER A 194 -13.94 -0.70 23.64
CA SER A 194 -15.35 -0.43 23.89
C SER A 194 -16.14 -1.68 24.32
N ALA A 195 -15.68 -2.88 23.96
CA ALA A 195 -16.34 -4.14 24.30
C ALA A 195 -16.25 -4.45 25.81
N ASN A 196 -15.31 -3.83 26.51
CA ASN A 196 -15.13 -3.98 27.97
C ASN A 196 -16.17 -3.20 28.78
N ASN A 197 -16.95 -2.30 28.14
CA ASN A 197 -17.96 -1.53 28.84
C ASN A 197 -19.10 -2.44 29.33
N PRO A 198 -19.47 -2.41 30.66
CA PRO A 198 -20.53 -3.26 31.22
C PRO A 198 -21.90 -2.99 30.57
N GLY A 199 -22.15 -1.79 30.08
CA GLY A 199 -23.42 -1.41 29.47
C GLY A 199 -23.60 -1.86 28.02
N ILE A 200 -22.60 -2.53 27.42
CA ILE A 200 -22.70 -2.97 26.05
C ILE A 200 -23.51 -4.25 25.90
N ARG A 201 -24.37 -4.29 24.87
CA ARG A 201 -25.15 -5.49 24.53
C ARG A 201 -24.25 -6.57 23.93
N ASP A 202 -24.59 -7.83 24.13
CA ASP A 202 -23.77 -8.97 23.64
C ASP A 202 -23.67 -9.03 22.11
N ASP A 203 -24.72 -8.63 21.38
CA ASP A 203 -24.67 -8.53 19.93
C ASP A 203 -23.66 -7.46 19.45
N SER A 204 -23.66 -6.30 20.09
CA SER A 204 -22.71 -5.22 19.80
C SER A 204 -21.27 -5.59 20.19
N ARG A 205 -21.10 -6.30 21.32
CA ARG A 205 -19.81 -6.83 21.74
C ARG A 205 -19.25 -7.81 20.71
N ARG A 206 -20.05 -8.77 20.24
CA ARG A 206 -19.65 -9.70 19.17
C ARG A 206 -19.30 -8.99 17.89
N LEU A 207 -20.07 -7.96 17.52
CA LEU A 207 -19.78 -7.17 16.33
C LEU A 207 -18.46 -6.41 16.45
N LEU A 208 -18.15 -5.81 17.61
CA LEU A 208 -16.85 -5.17 17.84
C LEU A 208 -15.68 -6.15 17.65
N HIS A 209 -15.80 -7.37 18.19
CA HIS A 209 -14.79 -8.41 17.95
C HIS A 209 -14.69 -8.78 16.46
N ALA A 210 -15.83 -8.93 15.78
CA ALA A 210 -15.86 -9.29 14.36
C ALA A 210 -15.20 -8.24 13.45
N THR A 211 -15.10 -6.97 13.88
CA THR A 211 -14.38 -5.93 13.12
C THR A 211 -12.89 -6.20 12.96
N VAL A 212 -12.31 -7.22 13.65
CA VAL A 212 -10.93 -7.71 13.42
C VAL A 212 -10.69 -8.12 11.96
N ILE A 213 -11.76 -8.43 11.23
CA ILE A 213 -11.65 -8.72 9.79
C ILE A 213 -11.01 -7.56 9.02
N SER A 214 -11.16 -6.32 9.48
CA SER A 214 -10.58 -5.11 8.85
C SER A 214 -9.03 -5.15 8.85
N PRO A 215 -8.32 -5.16 9.99
CA PRO A 215 -6.87 -5.21 9.98
C PRO A 215 -6.31 -6.52 9.40
N ILE A 216 -7.02 -7.64 9.51
CA ILE A 216 -6.64 -8.90 8.86
C ILE A 216 -6.72 -8.73 7.33
N PHE A 217 -7.84 -8.21 6.83
CA PHE A 217 -8.04 -8.02 5.40
C PHE A 217 -6.98 -7.11 4.77
N ILE A 218 -6.71 -5.93 5.38
CA ILE A 218 -5.69 -5.03 4.85
C ILE A 218 -4.28 -5.64 4.93
N THR A 219 -3.99 -6.41 5.98
CA THR A 219 -2.71 -7.11 6.11
C THR A 219 -2.53 -8.13 4.99
N ILE A 220 -3.54 -8.96 4.73
CA ILE A 220 -3.52 -9.94 3.64
C ILE A 220 -3.41 -9.24 2.29
N LEU A 221 -4.18 -8.18 2.07
CA LEU A 221 -4.17 -7.41 0.84
C LEU A 221 -2.77 -6.85 0.53
N LEU A 222 -2.12 -6.23 1.51
CA LEU A 222 -0.81 -5.62 1.35
C LEU A 222 0.32 -6.63 1.23
N LEU A 223 0.25 -7.74 1.96
CA LEU A 223 1.30 -8.77 1.91
C LEU A 223 1.17 -9.68 0.68
N PHE A 224 -0.04 -10.08 0.27
CA PHE A 224 -0.19 -11.18 -0.70
C PHE A 224 -0.81 -10.78 -2.03
N LEU A 225 -1.59 -9.69 -2.10
CA LEU A 225 -2.38 -9.37 -3.30
C LEU A 225 -1.87 -8.13 -4.04
N SER A 226 -1.99 -6.95 -3.44
CA SER A 226 -1.77 -5.68 -4.16
C SER A 226 -0.62 -4.84 -3.64
N GLY A 227 -0.01 -5.19 -2.50
CA GLY A 227 1.09 -4.45 -1.90
C GLY A 227 2.45 -4.94 -2.35
N LEU A 228 3.08 -5.81 -1.52
CA LEU A 228 4.44 -6.31 -1.74
C LEU A 228 4.64 -7.00 -3.09
N PRO A 229 3.73 -7.91 -3.56
CA PRO A 229 3.95 -8.61 -4.82
C PRO A 229 4.03 -7.67 -6.02
N THR A 230 3.18 -6.65 -6.06
CA THR A 230 3.13 -5.68 -7.16
C THR A 230 4.20 -4.59 -7.06
N ALA A 231 4.80 -4.40 -5.88
CA ALA A 231 5.85 -3.41 -5.67
C ALA A 231 7.27 -3.99 -5.88
N GLU A 232 7.53 -5.21 -5.43
CA GLU A 232 8.86 -5.82 -5.41
C GLU A 232 9.27 -6.39 -6.77
N LYS A 233 8.51 -7.35 -7.31
CA LYS A 233 8.89 -8.08 -8.53
C LYS A 233 9.10 -7.20 -9.76
N PRO A 234 8.21 -6.25 -10.11
CA PRO A 234 8.41 -5.43 -11.31
C PRO A 234 9.66 -4.56 -11.26
N VAL A 235 10.02 -4.07 -10.06
CA VAL A 235 11.26 -3.28 -9.89
C VAL A 235 12.48 -4.15 -10.08
N GLN A 236 12.50 -5.34 -9.49
CA GLN A 236 13.57 -6.31 -9.61
C GLN A 236 13.78 -6.73 -11.08
N GLN A 237 12.69 -7.07 -11.79
CA GLN A 237 12.73 -7.41 -13.22
C GLN A 237 13.28 -6.26 -14.08
N SER A 238 12.82 -5.04 -13.82
CA SER A 238 13.30 -3.87 -14.58
C SER A 238 14.79 -3.62 -14.37
N LEU A 239 15.31 -3.81 -13.16
CA LEU A 239 16.73 -3.65 -12.86
C LEU A 239 17.58 -4.77 -13.46
N PHE A 240 17.10 -6.02 -13.41
CA PHE A 240 17.71 -7.15 -14.05
C PHE A 240 17.86 -6.94 -15.58
N VAL A 241 16.76 -6.56 -16.24
CA VAL A 241 16.76 -6.26 -17.69
C VAL A 241 17.74 -5.14 -18.04
N LYS A 242 17.77 -4.06 -17.26
CA LYS A 242 18.70 -2.93 -17.48
C LYS A 242 20.14 -3.35 -17.34
N SER A 243 20.46 -4.13 -16.29
CA SER A 243 21.78 -4.65 -16.04
C SER A 243 22.22 -5.59 -17.16
N TYR A 244 21.36 -6.51 -17.61
CA TYR A 244 21.64 -7.43 -18.69
C TYR A 244 21.91 -6.68 -20.00
N LYS A 245 21.06 -5.70 -20.38
CA LYS A 245 21.29 -4.85 -21.55
C LYS A 245 22.63 -4.10 -21.51
N SER A 246 23.00 -3.57 -20.33
CA SER A 246 24.28 -2.88 -20.14
C SER A 246 25.47 -3.81 -20.35
N LYS A 247 25.40 -5.05 -19.84
CA LYS A 247 26.45 -6.08 -20.06
C LYS A 247 26.59 -6.44 -21.53
N LEU A 248 25.49 -6.58 -22.25
CA LEU A 248 25.51 -6.87 -23.69
C LEU A 248 26.20 -5.75 -24.49
N VAL A 249 25.98 -4.48 -24.14
CA VAL A 249 26.59 -3.34 -24.82
C VAL A 249 28.12 -3.29 -24.54
N LYS A 250 28.54 -3.54 -23.30
CA LYS A 250 29.97 -3.57 -22.93
C LYS A 250 30.77 -4.70 -23.62
N ASN A 251 30.10 -5.80 -23.96
CA ASN A 251 30.72 -6.95 -24.64
C ASN A 251 30.83 -6.80 -26.17
N ILE A 252 30.46 -5.65 -26.75
CA ILE A 252 30.71 -5.37 -28.15
C ILE A 252 32.18 -4.98 -28.29
N PRO A 253 33.00 -5.68 -29.11
CA PRO A 253 34.35 -5.26 -29.40
C PRO A 253 34.35 -3.84 -29.98
N GLN A 254 34.92 -2.90 -29.27
CA GLN A 254 35.10 -1.54 -29.82
C GLN A 254 36.09 -1.64 -30.97
N SER A 255 35.71 -1.04 -32.11
CA SER A 255 36.60 -0.94 -33.28
C SER A 255 37.86 -0.14 -32.91
N PRO A 256 39.08 -0.52 -33.38
CA PRO A 256 40.33 0.06 -32.91
C PRO A 256 40.66 1.49 -33.40
N LEU A 257 39.65 2.30 -33.72
CA LEU A 257 39.84 3.61 -34.35
C LEU A 257 39.58 4.85 -33.46
N GLN A 258 39.51 4.68 -32.15
CA GLN A 258 39.51 5.81 -31.19
C GLN A 258 40.50 5.57 -30.05
N GLU A 259 41.81 5.67 -30.36
CA GLU A 259 42.84 5.97 -29.37
C GLU A 259 42.74 7.47 -29.03
N GLY A 260 41.96 7.81 -27.99
CA GLY A 260 41.93 9.12 -27.41
C GLY A 260 41.52 8.94 -25.94
N GLU A 261 42.47 9.16 -25.04
CA GLU A 261 42.41 9.26 -23.58
C GLU A 261 41.26 8.42 -22.96
N GLU A 262 41.57 7.21 -22.57
CA GLU A 262 40.82 6.42 -21.62
C GLU A 262 40.82 7.16 -20.26
N ASP A 263 39.85 8.04 -20.03
CA ASP A 263 39.32 8.25 -18.70
C ASP A 263 38.81 6.87 -18.24
N ILE A 264 39.54 6.20 -17.37
CA ILE A 264 39.14 4.97 -16.72
C ILE A 264 37.88 5.34 -15.90
N GLU A 265 36.70 5.24 -16.53
CA GLU A 265 35.45 5.31 -15.78
C GLU A 265 35.53 4.21 -14.71
N PRO A 266 35.36 4.55 -13.42
CA PRO A 266 35.39 3.56 -12.35
C PRO A 266 34.38 2.47 -12.71
N GLU A 267 34.81 1.22 -12.62
CA GLU A 267 34.05 0.01 -12.91
C GLU A 267 32.67 0.15 -12.23
N GLN A 268 31.65 0.53 -13.01
CA GLN A 268 30.30 0.72 -12.49
C GLN A 268 29.82 -0.66 -12.09
N GLU A 269 29.80 -0.91 -10.77
CA GLU A 269 29.18 -2.11 -10.20
C GLU A 269 27.83 -2.36 -10.86
N ASP A 270 27.56 -3.60 -11.20
CA ASP A 270 26.32 -4.02 -11.84
C ASP A 270 25.10 -3.59 -11.02
N LEU A 271 24.17 -2.84 -11.62
CA LEU A 271 22.95 -2.35 -10.95
C LEU A 271 22.14 -3.46 -10.31
N TRP A 272 22.14 -4.64 -10.91
CA TRP A 272 21.41 -5.79 -10.35
C TRP A 272 22.10 -6.33 -9.10
N GLU A 273 23.41 -6.48 -9.11
CA GLU A 273 24.22 -6.94 -8.00
C GLU A 273 24.16 -5.97 -6.79
N GLN A 274 24.23 -4.67 -7.07
CA GLN A 274 23.99 -3.64 -6.05
C GLN A 274 22.58 -3.74 -5.45
N TYR A 275 21.58 -4.05 -6.28
CA TYR A 275 20.21 -4.19 -5.80
C TYR A 275 20.02 -5.44 -4.95
N GLN A 276 20.62 -6.58 -5.32
CA GLN A 276 20.62 -7.79 -4.50
C GLN A 276 21.26 -7.53 -3.12
N THR A 277 22.40 -6.84 -3.09
CA THR A 277 23.04 -6.41 -1.85
C THR A 277 22.09 -5.54 -1.01
N TYR A 278 21.37 -4.61 -1.64
CA TYR A 278 20.36 -3.79 -0.95
C TYR A 278 19.23 -4.64 -0.37
N LEU A 279 18.72 -5.65 -1.09
CA LEU A 279 17.69 -6.56 -0.61
C LEU A 279 18.13 -7.33 0.64
N ASP A 280 19.40 -7.77 0.69
CA ASP A 280 19.94 -8.53 1.82
C ASP A 280 20.22 -7.67 3.05
N GLN A 281 20.45 -6.38 2.85
CA GLN A 281 20.76 -5.42 3.91
C GLN A 281 19.54 -4.69 4.48
N THR A 282 18.40 -4.71 3.79
CA THR A 282 17.24 -3.88 4.15
C THR A 282 15.98 -4.73 4.31
N SER A 283 15.34 -4.63 5.48
CA SER A 283 14.10 -5.36 5.78
C SER A 283 12.98 -5.01 4.77
N ILE A 284 12.18 -6.00 4.41
CA ILE A 284 11.08 -5.80 3.47
C ILE A 284 9.98 -4.91 4.05
N LEU A 285 9.60 -5.11 5.30
CA LEU A 285 8.45 -4.47 5.94
C LEU A 285 8.83 -3.71 7.22
N PHE A 286 9.46 -4.38 8.18
CA PHE A 286 9.74 -3.81 9.48
C PHE A 286 10.90 -2.81 9.42
N PRO A 287 10.78 -1.59 9.99
CA PRO A 287 11.86 -0.62 10.01
C PRO A 287 12.95 -1.01 11.02
N ILE A 288 13.85 -1.90 10.61
CA ILE A 288 14.97 -2.42 11.41
C ILE A 288 16.27 -1.77 10.92
N PRO A 289 17.11 -1.20 11.80
CA PRO A 289 18.42 -0.69 11.40
C PRO A 289 19.26 -1.73 10.64
N ASN A 290 19.85 -1.33 9.51
CA ASN A 290 20.53 -2.25 8.59
C ASN A 290 21.60 -3.13 9.27
N LYS A 291 22.39 -2.56 10.18
CA LYS A 291 23.41 -3.32 10.93
C LYS A 291 22.78 -4.48 11.73
N LEU A 292 21.61 -4.21 12.36
CA LEU A 292 20.90 -5.24 13.11
C LEU A 292 20.24 -6.25 12.16
N TYR A 293 19.62 -5.78 11.07
CA TYR A 293 19.00 -6.67 10.10
C TYR A 293 20.00 -7.63 9.45
N GLN A 294 21.21 -7.18 9.12
CA GLN A 294 22.27 -8.01 8.56
C GLN A 294 22.71 -9.13 9.50
N SER A 295 22.75 -8.88 10.82
CA SER A 295 23.13 -9.89 11.82
C SER A 295 22.06 -10.96 12.08
N ILE A 296 20.81 -10.76 11.61
CA ILE A 296 19.73 -11.73 11.81
C ILE A 296 19.91 -12.93 10.87
N PRO A 297 19.85 -14.17 11.36
CA PRO A 297 19.91 -15.37 10.54
C PRO A 297 18.80 -15.40 9.48
N LYS A 298 19.09 -15.95 8.29
CA LYS A 298 18.15 -16.03 7.16
C LYS A 298 16.83 -16.73 7.54
N SER A 299 16.88 -17.76 8.37
CA SER A 299 15.69 -18.45 8.86
C SER A 299 14.75 -17.51 9.62
N LEU A 300 15.27 -16.65 10.50
CA LEU A 300 14.46 -15.68 11.23
C LEU A 300 13.96 -14.54 10.32
N LYS A 301 14.74 -14.10 9.34
CA LYS A 301 14.28 -13.14 8.32
C LYS A 301 13.05 -13.68 7.58
N THR A 302 13.10 -14.95 7.20
CA THR A 302 12.01 -15.60 6.47
C THR A 302 10.79 -15.87 7.36
N THR A 303 10.97 -16.37 8.59
CA THR A 303 9.83 -16.77 9.44
C THR A 303 9.16 -15.60 10.15
N LEU A 304 9.94 -14.63 10.68
CA LEU A 304 9.43 -13.55 11.52
C LEU A 304 9.37 -12.21 10.78
N LEU A 305 10.27 -11.95 9.83
CA LEU A 305 10.37 -10.66 9.17
C LEU A 305 9.77 -10.65 7.76
N LEU A 306 9.09 -11.72 7.37
CA LEU A 306 8.34 -11.84 6.11
C LEU A 306 9.21 -11.70 4.84
N ASP A 307 10.54 -11.90 4.94
CA ASP A 307 11.43 -11.85 3.78
C ASP A 307 11.34 -13.16 2.98
N TRP A 308 10.17 -13.40 2.42
CA TRP A 308 9.88 -14.64 1.68
C TRP A 308 10.40 -14.60 0.25
N SER A 309 10.80 -15.77 -0.26
CA SER A 309 11.24 -15.92 -1.65
C SER A 309 10.16 -15.55 -2.68
N ILE A 310 8.88 -15.58 -2.30
CA ILE A 310 7.76 -15.16 -3.15
C ILE A 310 7.87 -13.70 -3.62
N TYR A 311 8.59 -12.84 -2.90
CA TYR A 311 8.80 -11.44 -3.25
C TYR A 311 10.10 -11.21 -4.04
N ARG A 312 10.93 -12.23 -4.22
CA ARG A 312 12.19 -12.14 -4.94
C ARG A 312 12.01 -12.59 -6.39
N PHE A 313 12.69 -11.89 -7.29
CA PHE A 313 12.81 -12.31 -8.67
C PHE A 313 13.90 -13.39 -8.76
N ASP A 314 13.57 -14.52 -9.40
CA ASP A 314 14.50 -15.61 -9.62
C ASP A 314 15.09 -15.49 -11.04
N GLU A 315 16.39 -15.26 -11.11
CA GLU A 315 17.16 -15.15 -12.36
C GLU A 315 17.16 -16.45 -13.18
N ASN A 316 16.99 -17.60 -12.53
CA ASN A 316 16.97 -18.90 -13.18
C ASN A 316 15.57 -19.32 -13.62
N SER A 317 14.55 -18.50 -13.35
CA SER A 317 13.17 -18.79 -13.71
C SER A 317 12.97 -18.79 -15.24
N LEU A 318 11.98 -19.54 -15.70
CA LEU A 318 11.54 -19.52 -17.10
C LEU A 318 11.18 -18.10 -17.57
N GLN A 319 10.69 -17.27 -16.66
CA GLN A 319 10.37 -15.86 -16.94
C GLN A 319 11.64 -15.03 -17.20
N ALA A 320 12.71 -15.24 -16.43
CA ALA A 320 13.99 -14.58 -16.68
C ALA A 320 14.61 -15.01 -18.01
N GLN A 321 14.58 -16.31 -18.30
CA GLN A 321 15.07 -16.86 -19.58
C GLN A 321 14.31 -16.29 -20.78
N LYS A 322 12.99 -16.13 -20.67
CA LYS A 322 12.19 -15.52 -21.72
C LYS A 322 12.57 -14.05 -21.93
N LEU A 323 12.73 -13.28 -20.84
CA LEU A 323 13.16 -11.88 -20.90
C LEU A 323 14.53 -11.73 -21.56
N ILE A 324 15.47 -12.62 -21.27
CA ILE A 324 16.80 -12.64 -21.89
C ILE A 324 16.65 -12.88 -23.39
N LYS A 325 15.88 -13.91 -23.77
CA LYS A 325 15.67 -14.24 -25.20
C LYS A 325 15.03 -13.08 -25.97
N ASP A 326 13.97 -12.45 -25.41
CA ASP A 326 13.31 -11.31 -26.03
C ASP A 326 14.32 -10.14 -26.25
N ILE A 327 15.24 -9.90 -25.29
CA ILE A 327 16.29 -8.87 -25.41
C ILE A 327 17.32 -9.21 -26.50
N GLU A 328 17.67 -10.49 -26.64
CA GLU A 328 18.63 -10.94 -27.66
C GLU A 328 18.02 -10.89 -29.07
N GLU A 329 16.73 -11.23 -29.21
CA GLU A 329 15.98 -11.12 -30.48
C GLU A 329 15.85 -9.65 -30.92
N ASP A 330 15.44 -8.72 -30.03
CA ASP A 330 15.36 -7.27 -30.31
C ASP A 330 16.70 -6.66 -30.79
N ARG A 331 17.82 -7.33 -30.54
CA ARG A 331 19.14 -6.87 -30.93
C ARG A 331 19.50 -7.26 -32.38
N HIS A 332 18.87 -8.30 -32.92
CA HIS A 332 19.15 -8.84 -34.24
C HIS A 332 18.22 -8.27 -35.33
N GLU A 333 17.20 -7.51 -34.92
CA GLU A 333 16.35 -6.68 -35.79
C GLU A 333 16.92 -5.24 -35.91
#